data_c080e2eed7c49c57b1becff63ebb95c5
#
_entry.id   c080e2eed7c49c57b1becff63ebb95c5
#
_cell.length_a   1.000
_cell.length_b   1.000
_cell.length_c   1.000
_cell.angle_alpha   90.00
_cell.angle_beta   90.00
_cell.angle_gamma   90.00
#
_symmetry.space_group_name_H-M   'P 1'
#
loop_
_entity.id
_entity.type
_entity.pdbx_description
1 polymer ?
#
loop_
_entity_poly.entity_id
_entity_poly.type
_entity_poly.pdbx_seq_one_letter_code
_entity_poly.pdbx_strand_id
1 'polypeptide(L)'
;MAELSVSLAAIGGFEAQPFIAVAVSGGPDSLALTILAERWARERRGYLTALTVDHRLRPESADEARTVGEWLEARGIEHHVLVWGDPKPKTGIQEAARDARYRLLAEWCISHGCLHLLTAHHREDQIETHLIRKRAGSGVDGLAGMPAVREMSGLRLVRPLLTVPKARLFAFLAAEEQPFLSDPSNRDPAYERARIRRRRMDEACAASLAAGVRDYGRQRVQREQELDRVLASAVSLHPAGFAAVDPALLGRIDPKLAETMLARIALCIGGAAYPLRRERVARLRAGLAERPERARTLAGCRFVPWRGRFLVIRELAAASPPSPVAAGCLWDRRFAVTAPPTPMPGIVLGYLGQFETTGRERGFAEPPESDLPRLLYPVLPALWGEPGLIAAPHLGYFRAAAKALPTIVWHPVNPLSPIGFTVV
;
A
#
# COMPACT_ATOMS: atom_id res chain seq x y z
N MET A 1 -19.10 -2.18 -22.88
CA MET A 1 -19.73 -2.90 -21.73
C MET A 1 -19.09 -4.27 -21.49
N ALA A 2 -19.15 -5.23 -22.43
CA ALA A 2 -18.68 -6.59 -22.18
C ALA A 2 -17.25 -6.72 -21.63
N GLU A 3 -16.28 -5.99 -22.16
CA GLU A 3 -14.90 -6.04 -21.69
C GLU A 3 -14.72 -5.52 -20.25
N LEU A 4 -15.39 -4.42 -19.89
CA LEU A 4 -15.35 -3.92 -18.52
C LEU A 4 -15.97 -4.93 -17.56
N SER A 5 -17.13 -5.50 -17.90
CA SER A 5 -17.81 -6.49 -17.08
C SER A 5 -16.97 -7.75 -16.88
N VAL A 6 -16.28 -8.23 -17.93
CA VAL A 6 -15.34 -9.35 -17.84
C VAL A 6 -14.17 -9.01 -16.92
N SER A 7 -13.56 -7.83 -17.08
CA SER A 7 -12.46 -7.39 -16.24
C SER A 7 -12.87 -7.27 -14.77
N LEU A 8 -14.00 -6.63 -14.47
CA LEU A 8 -14.50 -6.48 -13.12
C LEU A 8 -14.89 -7.82 -12.48
N ALA A 9 -15.44 -8.75 -13.26
CA ALA A 9 -15.74 -10.10 -12.80
C ALA A 9 -14.45 -10.89 -12.47
N ALA A 10 -13.42 -10.78 -13.32
CA ALA A 10 -12.12 -11.40 -13.07
C ALA A 10 -11.40 -10.81 -11.84
N ILE A 11 -11.54 -9.51 -11.62
CA ILE A 11 -11.01 -8.81 -10.43
C ILE A 11 -11.75 -9.28 -9.17
N GLY A 12 -13.07 -9.41 -9.21
CA GLY A 12 -13.91 -9.88 -8.11
C GLY A 12 -13.92 -8.98 -6.87
N GLY A 13 -14.56 -9.49 -5.81
CA GLY A 13 -14.60 -8.82 -4.50
C GLY A 13 -15.44 -7.55 -4.47
N PHE A 14 -16.47 -7.45 -5.31
CA PHE A 14 -17.49 -6.41 -5.25
C PHE A 14 -18.72 -6.92 -4.52
N GLU A 15 -19.42 -6.01 -3.85
CA GLU A 15 -20.70 -6.26 -3.21
C GLU A 15 -21.78 -6.58 -4.26
N ALA A 16 -22.88 -7.23 -3.85
CA ALA A 16 -24.02 -7.52 -4.74
C ALA A 16 -24.65 -6.24 -5.31
N GLN A 17 -24.66 -5.18 -4.52
CA GLN A 17 -25.06 -3.81 -4.88
C GLN A 17 -23.83 -2.89 -4.65
N PRO A 18 -22.93 -2.80 -5.62
CA PRO A 18 -21.64 -2.13 -5.40
C PRO A 18 -21.79 -0.62 -5.29
N PHE A 19 -21.14 -0.02 -4.30
CA PHE A 19 -20.85 1.39 -4.26
C PHE A 19 -19.44 1.63 -4.76
N ILE A 20 -19.30 2.33 -5.89
CA ILE A 20 -18.00 2.58 -6.51
C ILE A 20 -17.75 4.07 -6.73
N ALA A 21 -16.53 4.50 -6.50
CA ALA A 21 -16.04 5.82 -6.89
C ALA A 21 -15.17 5.71 -8.15
N VAL A 22 -15.24 6.69 -9.04
CA VAL A 22 -14.36 6.79 -10.21
C VAL A 22 -13.61 8.09 -10.19
N ALA A 23 -12.27 8.02 -10.30
CA ALA A 23 -11.44 9.22 -10.45
C ALA A 23 -11.55 9.76 -11.88
N VAL A 24 -12.14 10.95 -12.02
CA VAL A 24 -12.40 11.60 -13.31
C VAL A 24 -11.54 12.84 -13.46
N SER A 25 -10.82 12.95 -14.57
CA SER A 25 -10.00 14.12 -14.93
C SER A 25 -10.58 14.93 -16.08
N GLY A 26 -11.75 14.56 -16.59
CA GLY A 26 -12.32 15.14 -17.79
C GLY A 26 -11.72 14.62 -19.10
N GLY A 27 -10.58 13.89 -19.04
CA GLY A 27 -9.97 13.27 -20.21
C GLY A 27 -10.77 12.06 -20.72
N PRO A 28 -10.52 11.64 -21.99
CA PRO A 28 -11.34 10.63 -22.65
C PRO A 28 -11.35 9.30 -21.92
N ASP A 29 -10.21 8.86 -21.41
CA ASP A 29 -10.08 7.56 -20.75
C ASP A 29 -10.93 7.50 -19.46
N SER A 30 -10.91 8.58 -18.67
CA SER A 30 -11.65 8.67 -17.41
C SER A 30 -13.15 8.80 -17.61
N LEU A 31 -13.59 9.58 -18.59
CA LEU A 31 -15.02 9.70 -18.93
C LEU A 31 -15.58 8.39 -19.47
N ALA A 32 -14.84 7.70 -20.35
CA ALA A 32 -15.24 6.39 -20.85
C ALA A 32 -15.40 5.38 -19.70
N LEU A 33 -14.43 5.33 -18.77
CA LEU A 33 -14.54 4.48 -17.59
C LEU A 33 -15.79 4.83 -16.76
N THR A 34 -16.03 6.12 -16.51
CA THR A 34 -17.16 6.57 -15.66
C THR A 34 -18.49 6.12 -16.23
N ILE A 35 -18.73 6.34 -17.53
CA ILE A 35 -19.99 5.96 -18.19
C ILE A 35 -20.16 4.43 -18.19
N LEU A 36 -19.08 3.70 -18.50
CA LEU A 36 -19.12 2.23 -18.50
C LEU A 36 -19.33 1.64 -17.10
N ALA A 37 -18.70 2.22 -16.10
CA ALA A 37 -18.77 1.75 -14.72
C ALA A 37 -20.13 2.10 -14.08
N GLU A 38 -20.72 3.25 -14.44
CA GLU A 38 -22.09 3.61 -14.02
C GLU A 38 -23.10 2.58 -14.53
N ARG A 39 -23.05 2.23 -15.81
CA ARG A 39 -23.92 1.20 -16.38
C ARG A 39 -23.75 -0.15 -15.69
N TRP A 40 -22.50 -0.54 -15.41
CA TRP A 40 -22.18 -1.77 -14.72
C TRP A 40 -22.72 -1.81 -13.28
N ALA A 41 -22.60 -0.70 -12.54
CA ALA A 41 -23.13 -0.58 -11.18
C ALA A 41 -24.66 -0.61 -11.17
N ARG A 42 -25.29 0.15 -12.05
CA ARG A 42 -26.76 0.23 -12.17
C ARG A 42 -27.41 -1.12 -12.53
N GLU A 43 -26.79 -1.92 -13.42
CA GLU A 43 -27.24 -3.29 -13.71
C GLU A 43 -27.29 -4.17 -12.46
N ARG A 44 -26.47 -3.84 -11.43
CA ARG A 44 -26.40 -4.53 -10.14
C ARG A 44 -27.15 -3.83 -9.02
N ARG A 45 -27.98 -2.84 -9.35
CA ARG A 45 -28.68 -1.99 -8.37
C ARG A 45 -27.72 -1.29 -7.40
N GLY A 46 -26.46 -1.15 -7.78
CA GLY A 46 -25.45 -0.34 -7.12
C GLY A 46 -25.49 1.09 -7.64
N TYR A 47 -24.56 1.89 -7.17
CA TYR A 47 -24.41 3.28 -7.59
C TYR A 47 -22.96 3.69 -7.72
N LEU A 48 -22.75 4.80 -8.45
CA LEU A 48 -21.44 5.33 -8.74
C LEU A 48 -21.39 6.82 -8.40
N THR A 49 -20.29 7.24 -7.79
CA THR A 49 -19.94 8.65 -7.62
C THR A 49 -18.65 8.97 -8.38
N ALA A 50 -18.65 10.01 -9.17
CA ALA A 50 -17.48 10.50 -9.88
C ALA A 50 -16.75 11.55 -9.04
N LEU A 51 -15.41 11.45 -8.97
CA LEU A 51 -14.56 12.33 -8.17
C LEU A 51 -13.53 13.02 -9.05
N THR A 52 -13.55 14.34 -9.12
CA THR A 52 -12.53 15.16 -9.79
C THR A 52 -11.65 15.83 -8.74
N VAL A 53 -10.33 15.75 -8.90
CA VAL A 53 -9.39 16.47 -8.04
C VAL A 53 -8.94 17.74 -8.74
N ASP A 54 -9.33 18.88 -8.22
CA ASP A 54 -8.81 20.19 -8.64
C ASP A 54 -7.50 20.48 -7.91
N HIS A 55 -6.40 20.42 -8.64
CA HIS A 55 -5.07 20.68 -8.09
C HIS A 55 -4.76 22.16 -7.91
N ARG A 56 -5.56 23.08 -8.47
CA ARG A 56 -5.32 24.52 -8.50
C ARG A 56 -3.92 24.90 -8.99
N LEU A 57 -3.44 24.18 -10.01
CA LEU A 57 -2.13 24.42 -10.63
C LEU A 57 -2.24 25.32 -11.86
N ARG A 58 -3.42 25.47 -12.42
CA ARG A 58 -3.75 26.31 -13.58
C ARG A 58 -5.03 27.09 -13.29
N PRO A 59 -5.17 28.32 -13.82
CA PRO A 59 -6.38 29.11 -13.62
C PRO A 59 -7.65 28.41 -14.11
N GLU A 60 -7.53 27.63 -15.21
CA GLU A 60 -8.66 26.96 -15.87
C GLU A 60 -9.14 25.70 -15.15
N SER A 61 -8.40 25.18 -14.15
CA SER A 61 -8.70 23.89 -13.52
C SER A 61 -10.07 23.82 -12.84
N ALA A 62 -10.53 24.92 -12.26
CA ALA A 62 -11.85 25.00 -11.64
C ALA A 62 -12.97 24.98 -12.68
N ASP A 63 -12.80 25.67 -13.83
CA ASP A 63 -13.76 25.69 -14.92
C ASP A 63 -13.82 24.34 -15.64
N GLU A 64 -12.66 23.70 -15.83
CA GLU A 64 -12.57 22.32 -16.33
C GLU A 64 -13.35 21.34 -15.43
N ALA A 65 -13.16 21.42 -14.11
CA ALA A 65 -13.87 20.56 -13.15
C ALA A 65 -15.38 20.80 -13.16
N ARG A 66 -15.82 22.06 -13.30
CA ARG A 66 -17.24 22.42 -13.44
C ARG A 66 -17.84 21.85 -14.72
N THR A 67 -17.18 22.02 -15.86
CA THR A 67 -17.62 21.46 -17.16
C THR A 67 -17.76 19.93 -17.09
N VAL A 68 -16.83 19.24 -16.45
CA VAL A 68 -16.97 17.80 -16.21
C VAL A 68 -18.20 17.49 -15.37
N GLY A 69 -18.47 18.28 -14.33
CA GLY A 69 -19.66 18.15 -13.50
C GLY A 69 -20.96 18.28 -14.31
N GLU A 70 -21.06 19.29 -15.15
CA GLU A 70 -22.22 19.51 -16.04
C GLU A 70 -22.46 18.31 -16.98
N TRP A 71 -21.39 17.74 -17.56
CA TRP A 71 -21.52 16.55 -18.41
C TRP A 71 -21.99 15.31 -17.66
N LEU A 72 -21.54 15.14 -16.43
CA LEU A 72 -21.90 13.98 -15.60
C LEU A 72 -23.31 14.12 -15.04
N GLU A 73 -23.70 15.32 -14.61
CA GLU A 73 -25.05 15.65 -14.15
C GLU A 73 -26.09 15.40 -15.26
N ALA A 74 -25.80 15.83 -16.51
CA ALA A 74 -26.65 15.54 -17.66
C ALA A 74 -26.88 14.05 -17.92
N ARG A 75 -26.00 13.18 -17.38
CA ARG A 75 -26.12 11.71 -17.42
C ARG A 75 -26.70 11.12 -16.14
N GLY A 76 -27.06 11.93 -15.16
CA GLY A 76 -27.56 11.48 -13.86
C GLY A 76 -26.46 10.84 -12.99
N ILE A 77 -25.19 11.18 -13.22
CA ILE A 77 -24.05 10.66 -12.47
C ILE A 77 -23.66 11.68 -11.40
N GLU A 78 -23.68 11.27 -10.13
CA GLU A 78 -23.25 12.12 -9.00
C GLU A 78 -21.77 12.48 -9.13
N HIS A 79 -21.43 13.76 -8.90
CA HIS A 79 -20.07 14.28 -9.06
C HIS A 79 -19.64 15.17 -7.91
N HIS A 80 -18.43 14.96 -7.41
CA HIS A 80 -17.81 15.82 -6.41
C HIS A 80 -16.42 16.32 -6.88
N VAL A 81 -16.15 17.58 -6.57
CA VAL A 81 -14.83 18.19 -6.80
C VAL A 81 -14.07 18.28 -5.48
N LEU A 82 -12.92 17.62 -5.44
CA LEU A 82 -12.01 17.60 -4.30
C LEU A 82 -10.88 18.58 -4.56
N VAL A 83 -10.71 19.55 -3.67
CA VAL A 83 -9.75 20.63 -3.87
C VAL A 83 -8.46 20.37 -3.12
N TRP A 84 -7.32 20.44 -3.81
CA TRP A 84 -6.02 20.43 -3.16
C TRP A 84 -5.70 21.82 -2.60
N GLY A 85 -6.03 22.04 -1.31
CA GLY A 85 -5.83 23.30 -0.59
C GLY A 85 -4.43 23.51 -0.01
N ASP A 86 -3.59 22.45 0.08
CA ASP A 86 -2.28 22.54 0.72
C ASP A 86 -1.31 23.46 -0.04
N PRO A 87 -0.31 24.05 0.65
CA PRO A 87 0.77 24.82 0.01
C PRO A 87 1.50 23.96 -1.05
N LYS A 88 1.77 24.56 -2.21
CA LYS A 88 2.43 23.85 -3.33
C LYS A 88 3.95 23.86 -3.13
N PRO A 89 4.63 22.69 -3.26
CA PRO A 89 6.08 22.65 -3.18
C PRO A 89 6.69 23.34 -4.40
N LYS A 90 7.87 23.96 -4.20
CA LYS A 90 8.61 24.64 -5.29
C LYS A 90 9.25 23.68 -6.29
N THR A 91 9.51 22.43 -5.87
CA THR A 91 10.12 21.37 -6.69
C THR A 91 9.33 20.08 -6.53
N GLY A 92 9.33 19.19 -7.53
CA GLY A 92 8.62 17.91 -7.45
C GLY A 92 7.08 18.05 -7.44
N ILE A 93 6.54 19.15 -7.98
CA ILE A 93 5.11 19.48 -7.94
C ILE A 93 4.22 18.37 -8.51
N GLN A 94 4.67 17.61 -9.50
CA GLN A 94 3.89 16.53 -10.09
C GLN A 94 3.78 15.30 -9.18
N GLU A 95 4.86 14.96 -8.48
CA GLU A 95 4.83 13.90 -7.48
C GLU A 95 3.91 14.29 -6.33
N ALA A 96 4.07 15.51 -5.82
CA ALA A 96 3.19 16.06 -4.78
C ALA A 96 1.71 16.12 -5.21
N ALA A 97 1.43 16.54 -6.45
CA ALA A 97 0.08 16.55 -7.00
C ALA A 97 -0.50 15.13 -7.13
N ARG A 98 0.33 14.17 -7.54
CA ARG A 98 -0.07 12.76 -7.59
C ARG A 98 -0.39 12.23 -6.20
N ASP A 99 0.43 12.51 -5.21
CA ASP A 99 0.22 12.06 -3.82
C ASP A 99 -1.02 12.73 -3.23
N ALA A 100 -1.19 14.04 -3.42
CA ALA A 100 -2.38 14.77 -3.01
C ALA A 100 -3.66 14.20 -3.64
N ARG A 101 -3.63 13.85 -4.93
CA ARG A 101 -4.75 13.23 -5.63
C ARG A 101 -5.18 11.93 -4.94
N TYR A 102 -4.24 11.01 -4.74
CA TYR A 102 -4.60 9.71 -4.13
C TYR A 102 -5.02 9.87 -2.68
N ARG A 103 -4.46 10.81 -1.94
CA ARG A 103 -4.85 11.13 -0.56
C ARG A 103 -6.29 11.64 -0.52
N LEU A 104 -6.63 12.68 -1.28
CA LEU A 104 -7.96 13.26 -1.31
C LEU A 104 -9.03 12.27 -1.75
N LEU A 105 -8.75 11.47 -2.80
CA LEU A 105 -9.65 10.42 -3.26
C LEU A 105 -9.87 9.36 -2.19
N ALA A 106 -8.82 8.94 -1.49
CA ALA A 106 -8.91 7.94 -0.43
C ALA A 106 -9.66 8.48 0.79
N GLU A 107 -9.39 9.71 1.22
CA GLU A 107 -10.09 10.38 2.32
C GLU A 107 -11.60 10.47 2.04
N TRP A 108 -11.98 10.87 0.83
CA TRP A 108 -13.39 10.91 0.44
C TRP A 108 -14.02 9.51 0.46
N CYS A 109 -13.40 8.54 -0.16
CA CYS A 109 -13.93 7.16 -0.20
C CYS A 109 -14.11 6.59 1.21
N ILE A 110 -13.12 6.75 2.09
CA ILE A 110 -13.18 6.23 3.46
C ILE A 110 -14.29 6.91 4.26
N SER A 111 -14.42 8.24 4.15
CA SER A 111 -15.46 9.00 4.89
C SER A 111 -16.89 8.70 4.42
N HIS A 112 -17.05 8.20 3.19
CA HIS A 112 -18.36 7.83 2.63
C HIS A 112 -18.61 6.31 2.58
N GLY A 113 -17.71 5.50 3.17
CA GLY A 113 -17.85 4.04 3.18
C GLY A 113 -17.70 3.39 1.79
N CYS A 114 -17.06 4.08 0.83
CA CYS A 114 -16.81 3.56 -0.51
C CYS A 114 -15.51 2.75 -0.54
N LEU A 115 -15.62 1.43 -0.73
CA LEU A 115 -14.46 0.54 -0.73
C LEU A 115 -13.70 0.53 -2.06
N HIS A 116 -14.35 0.83 -3.17
CA HIS A 116 -13.81 0.64 -4.52
C HIS A 116 -13.59 1.96 -5.25
N LEU A 117 -12.33 2.36 -5.47
CA LEU A 117 -11.95 3.49 -6.31
C LEU A 117 -11.43 2.98 -7.67
N LEU A 118 -12.10 3.33 -8.75
CA LEU A 118 -11.69 2.97 -10.10
C LEU A 118 -10.85 4.07 -10.75
N THR A 119 -9.83 3.66 -11.52
CA THR A 119 -9.00 4.58 -12.32
C THR A 119 -8.81 4.06 -13.73
N ALA A 120 -8.78 4.97 -14.70
CA ALA A 120 -8.84 4.68 -16.13
C ALA A 120 -7.47 4.36 -16.78
N HIS A 121 -6.56 3.69 -16.07
CA HIS A 121 -5.34 3.20 -16.69
C HIS A 121 -5.68 2.11 -17.71
N HIS A 122 -5.12 2.23 -18.92
CA HIS A 122 -5.45 1.38 -20.05
C HIS A 122 -4.22 0.60 -20.58
N ARG A 123 -4.37 -0.16 -21.65
CA ARG A 123 -3.34 -1.03 -22.22
C ARG A 123 -2.01 -0.28 -22.53
N GLU A 124 -2.08 0.87 -23.12
CA GLU A 124 -0.90 1.67 -23.47
C GLU A 124 -0.16 2.15 -22.22
N ASP A 125 -0.85 2.48 -21.12
CA ASP A 125 -0.22 2.82 -19.84
C ASP A 125 0.55 1.63 -19.24
N GLN A 126 0.06 0.40 -19.44
CA GLN A 126 0.78 -0.82 -19.07
C GLN A 126 2.07 -0.98 -19.86
N ILE A 127 2.00 -0.80 -21.18
CA ILE A 127 3.16 -0.87 -22.08
C ILE A 127 4.19 0.21 -21.71
N GLU A 128 3.76 1.45 -21.48
CA GLU A 128 4.61 2.54 -21.03
C GLU A 128 5.33 2.19 -19.73
N THR A 129 4.57 1.70 -18.75
CA THR A 129 5.11 1.29 -17.45
C THR A 129 6.14 0.17 -17.58
N HIS A 130 5.87 -0.82 -18.42
CA HIS A 130 6.79 -1.91 -18.71
C HIS A 130 8.10 -1.39 -19.33
N LEU A 131 8.01 -0.53 -20.36
CA LEU A 131 9.17 0.00 -21.07
C LEU A 131 10.05 0.88 -20.16
N ILE A 132 9.45 1.73 -19.33
CA ILE A 132 10.16 2.54 -18.32
C ILE A 132 10.92 1.62 -17.35
N ARG A 133 10.24 0.63 -16.80
CA ARG A 133 10.83 -0.29 -15.83
C ARG A 133 11.92 -1.17 -16.46
N LYS A 134 11.74 -1.59 -17.72
CA LYS A 134 12.75 -2.34 -18.48
C LYS A 134 14.03 -1.51 -18.67
N ARG A 135 13.90 -0.23 -19.01
CA ARG A 135 15.05 0.71 -19.13
C ARG A 135 15.74 0.93 -17.79
N ALA A 136 14.98 1.00 -16.70
CA ALA A 136 15.53 1.14 -15.37
C ALA A 136 16.14 -0.16 -14.81
N GLY A 137 16.24 -1.23 -15.61
CA GLY A 137 16.81 -2.52 -15.19
C GLY A 137 15.98 -3.27 -14.14
N SER A 138 14.66 -3.02 -14.09
CA SER A 138 13.78 -3.70 -13.15
C SER A 138 13.77 -5.21 -13.37
N GLY A 139 13.71 -5.96 -12.27
CA GLY A 139 13.55 -7.42 -12.31
C GLY A 139 12.18 -7.85 -12.84
N VAL A 140 11.99 -9.16 -12.95
CA VAL A 140 10.80 -9.81 -13.55
C VAL A 140 9.49 -9.31 -12.94
N ASP A 141 9.45 -9.09 -11.61
CA ASP A 141 8.25 -8.57 -10.92
C ASP A 141 7.93 -7.12 -11.31
N GLY A 142 8.95 -6.31 -11.55
CA GLY A 142 8.77 -4.95 -12.05
C GLY A 142 8.23 -4.92 -13.48
N LEU A 143 8.65 -5.88 -14.33
CA LEU A 143 8.23 -5.99 -15.72
C LEU A 143 6.76 -6.40 -15.89
N ALA A 144 6.11 -6.89 -14.84
CA ALA A 144 4.68 -7.20 -14.80
C ALA A 144 3.74 -5.98 -14.94
N GLY A 145 4.29 -4.76 -14.99
CA GLY A 145 3.47 -3.55 -15.09
C GLY A 145 2.69 -3.22 -13.81
N MET A 146 1.53 -2.61 -13.97
CA MET A 146 0.66 -2.25 -12.85
C MET A 146 -0.28 -3.41 -12.48
N PRO A 147 -0.54 -3.68 -11.18
CA PRO A 147 -1.59 -4.61 -10.78
C PRO A 147 -2.97 -4.04 -11.10
N ALA A 148 -3.93 -4.91 -11.40
CA ALA A 148 -5.32 -4.52 -11.60
C ALA A 148 -5.97 -4.03 -10.30
N VAL A 149 -5.55 -4.57 -9.16
CA VAL A 149 -5.97 -4.12 -7.82
C VAL A 149 -4.76 -3.71 -7.00
N ARG A 150 -4.88 -2.61 -6.28
CA ARG A 150 -3.94 -2.20 -5.23
C ARG A 150 -4.75 -1.89 -3.97
N GLU A 151 -4.51 -2.62 -2.91
CA GLU A 151 -5.07 -2.27 -1.61
C GLU A 151 -4.35 -1.08 -1.00
N MET A 152 -5.12 -0.21 -0.42
CA MET A 152 -4.72 0.90 0.42
C MET A 152 -5.48 0.78 1.74
N SER A 153 -5.06 1.48 2.79
CA SER A 153 -5.79 1.44 4.06
C SER A 153 -7.25 1.85 3.86
N GLY A 154 -8.18 0.90 4.03
CA GLY A 154 -9.63 1.13 3.87
C GLY A 154 -10.14 1.32 2.44
N LEU A 155 -9.34 1.03 1.41
CA LEU A 155 -9.70 1.28 0.01
C LEU A 155 -9.05 0.28 -0.95
N ARG A 156 -9.79 -0.16 -1.98
CA ARG A 156 -9.29 -0.92 -3.13
C ARG A 156 -9.21 0.01 -4.36
N LEU A 157 -8.00 0.30 -4.81
CA LEU A 157 -7.77 1.01 -6.07
C LEU A 157 -7.80 -0.01 -7.22
N VAL A 158 -8.80 0.12 -8.11
CA VAL A 158 -9.08 -0.82 -9.19
C VAL A 158 -8.78 -0.21 -10.55
N ARG A 159 -8.14 -0.98 -11.44
CA ARG A 159 -7.78 -0.59 -12.82
C ARG A 159 -8.38 -1.57 -13.82
N PRO A 160 -9.65 -1.44 -14.16
CA PRO A 160 -10.33 -2.47 -14.96
C PRO A 160 -10.02 -2.39 -16.46
N LEU A 161 -9.39 -1.32 -16.94
CA LEU A 161 -9.11 -1.10 -18.36
C LEU A 161 -7.69 -1.47 -18.81
N LEU A 162 -6.89 -2.15 -17.97
CA LEU A 162 -5.48 -2.43 -18.27
C LEU A 162 -5.24 -3.29 -19.53
N THR A 163 -6.25 -3.97 -20.02
CA THR A 163 -6.22 -4.74 -21.27
C THR A 163 -6.88 -4.04 -22.45
N VAL A 164 -7.61 -2.95 -22.20
CA VAL A 164 -8.41 -2.24 -23.20
C VAL A 164 -7.54 -1.26 -24.00
N PRO A 165 -7.50 -1.35 -25.33
CA PRO A 165 -6.83 -0.37 -26.17
C PRO A 165 -7.46 1.02 -26.04
N LYS A 166 -6.61 2.05 -25.96
CA LYS A 166 -7.06 3.44 -25.89
C LYS A 166 -8.00 3.84 -27.04
N ALA A 167 -7.73 3.36 -28.24
CA ALA A 167 -8.56 3.62 -29.42
C ALA A 167 -10.02 3.18 -29.21
N ARG A 168 -10.27 2.11 -28.44
CA ARG A 168 -11.63 1.64 -28.15
C ARG A 168 -12.37 2.56 -27.18
N LEU A 169 -11.64 3.22 -26.26
CA LEU A 169 -12.24 4.21 -25.35
C LEU A 169 -12.67 5.45 -26.12
N PHE A 170 -11.85 5.92 -27.08
CA PHE A 170 -12.23 7.00 -27.97
C PHE A 170 -13.44 6.66 -28.86
N ALA A 171 -13.44 5.47 -29.48
CA ALA A 171 -14.56 5.02 -30.30
C ALA A 171 -15.85 4.91 -29.47
N PHE A 172 -15.76 4.47 -28.21
CA PHE A 172 -16.90 4.44 -27.30
C PHE A 172 -17.43 5.84 -27.02
N LEU A 173 -16.58 6.82 -26.67
CA LEU A 173 -17.03 8.20 -26.43
C LEU A 173 -17.60 8.87 -27.66
N ALA A 174 -17.05 8.58 -28.84
CA ALA A 174 -17.61 9.07 -30.10
C ALA A 174 -19.04 8.52 -30.34
N ALA A 175 -19.26 7.24 -30.07
CA ALA A 175 -20.60 6.63 -30.18
C ALA A 175 -21.60 7.14 -29.11
N GLU A 176 -21.09 7.62 -27.97
CA GLU A 176 -21.88 8.25 -26.90
C GLU A 176 -22.08 9.75 -27.10
N GLU A 177 -21.51 10.34 -28.15
CA GLU A 177 -21.48 11.78 -28.40
C GLU A 177 -20.95 12.59 -27.20
N GLN A 178 -20.03 11.98 -26.44
CA GLN A 178 -19.49 12.56 -25.21
C GLN A 178 -18.27 13.42 -25.49
N PRO A 179 -18.33 14.74 -25.27
CA PRO A 179 -17.15 15.62 -25.32
C PRO A 179 -16.18 15.30 -24.17
N PHE A 180 -14.91 15.67 -24.36
CA PHE A 180 -13.87 15.47 -23.34
C PHE A 180 -12.84 16.60 -23.38
N LEU A 181 -12.13 16.80 -22.27
CA LEU A 181 -11.05 17.77 -22.15
C LEU A 181 -9.75 17.21 -22.73
N SER A 182 -8.97 18.06 -23.39
CA SER A 182 -7.62 17.74 -23.88
C SER A 182 -6.59 18.53 -23.08
N ASP A 183 -5.90 17.90 -22.14
CA ASP A 183 -4.85 18.54 -21.35
C ASP A 183 -3.55 18.68 -22.18
N PRO A 184 -3.09 19.90 -22.47
CA PRO A 184 -1.85 20.15 -23.22
C PRO A 184 -0.59 19.56 -22.55
N SER A 185 -0.59 19.46 -21.22
CA SER A 185 0.55 18.93 -20.46
C SER A 185 0.87 17.45 -20.76
N ASN A 186 -0.09 16.69 -21.27
CA ASN A 186 0.11 15.31 -21.70
C ASN A 186 1.06 15.18 -22.92
N ARG A 187 1.37 16.27 -23.60
CA ARG A 187 2.24 16.33 -24.80
C ARG A 187 3.66 16.81 -24.49
N ASP A 188 3.95 17.21 -23.25
CA ASP A 188 5.25 17.78 -22.88
C ASP A 188 6.36 16.72 -22.94
N PRO A 189 7.38 16.90 -23.83
CA PRO A 189 8.48 15.94 -24.04
C PRO A 189 9.48 15.87 -22.87
N ALA A 190 9.38 16.77 -21.90
CA ALA A 190 10.18 16.70 -20.68
C ALA A 190 9.94 15.37 -19.92
N TYR A 191 8.75 14.78 -20.10
CA TYR A 191 8.37 13.55 -19.41
C TYR A 191 8.68 12.29 -20.22
N GLU A 192 9.24 11.27 -19.56
CA GLU A 192 9.60 9.99 -20.19
C GLU A 192 8.40 9.30 -20.84
N ARG A 193 7.22 9.36 -20.20
CA ARG A 193 5.96 8.83 -20.74
C ARG A 193 5.57 9.50 -22.06
N ALA A 194 5.67 10.82 -22.15
CA ALA A 194 5.38 11.55 -23.39
C ALA A 194 6.35 11.17 -24.53
N ARG A 195 7.64 10.93 -24.21
CA ARG A 195 8.63 10.43 -25.17
C ARG A 195 8.31 9.04 -25.70
N ILE A 196 7.81 8.14 -24.85
CA ILE A 196 7.39 6.78 -25.24
C ILE A 196 6.14 6.85 -26.13
N ARG A 197 5.16 7.67 -25.78
CA ARG A 197 3.93 7.89 -26.56
C ARG A 197 4.19 8.42 -27.98
N ARG A 198 5.20 9.23 -28.16
CA ARG A 198 5.60 9.73 -29.50
C ARG A 198 6.14 8.64 -30.43
N ARG A 199 6.60 7.51 -29.90
CA ARG A 199 6.97 6.35 -30.71
C ARG A 199 5.66 5.65 -31.13
N ARG A 200 5.22 5.97 -32.36
CA ARG A 200 4.08 5.27 -32.94
C ARG A 200 4.39 3.78 -33.01
N MET A 201 3.69 2.99 -32.21
CA MET A 201 3.67 1.53 -32.31
C MET A 201 2.48 1.15 -33.17
N ASP A 202 2.66 0.20 -34.07
CA ASP A 202 1.54 -0.45 -34.73
C ASP A 202 0.79 -1.34 -33.74
N GLU A 203 -0.41 -1.71 -34.09
CA GLU A 203 -1.28 -2.49 -33.21
C GLU A 203 -0.73 -3.88 -32.90
N ALA A 204 -0.04 -4.52 -33.86
CA ALA A 204 0.57 -5.83 -33.67
C ALA A 204 1.70 -5.78 -32.64
N CYS A 205 2.55 -4.76 -32.70
CA CYS A 205 3.62 -4.53 -31.73
C CYS A 205 3.04 -4.22 -30.34
N ALA A 206 2.01 -3.36 -30.24
CA ALA A 206 1.35 -3.05 -29.00
C ALA A 206 0.68 -4.29 -28.36
N ALA A 207 0.00 -5.10 -29.15
CA ALA A 207 -0.63 -6.34 -28.70
C ALA A 207 0.41 -7.36 -28.19
N SER A 208 1.55 -7.50 -28.90
CA SER A 208 2.67 -8.37 -28.51
C SER A 208 3.29 -7.93 -27.18
N LEU A 209 3.57 -6.63 -27.01
CA LEU A 209 4.10 -6.09 -25.76
C LEU A 209 3.11 -6.28 -24.59
N ALA A 210 1.84 -6.00 -24.82
CA ALA A 210 0.80 -6.21 -23.79
C ALA A 210 0.68 -7.68 -23.39
N ALA A 211 0.80 -8.62 -24.33
CA ALA A 211 0.85 -10.05 -24.05
C ALA A 211 2.06 -10.39 -23.17
N GLY A 212 3.24 -9.88 -23.50
CA GLY A 212 4.46 -10.06 -22.68
C GLY A 212 4.30 -9.52 -21.25
N VAL A 213 3.67 -8.34 -21.09
CA VAL A 213 3.38 -7.77 -19.74
C VAL A 213 2.47 -8.70 -18.95
N ARG A 214 1.42 -9.26 -19.58
CA ARG A 214 0.53 -10.24 -18.92
C ARG A 214 1.27 -11.52 -18.53
N ASP A 215 2.20 -11.99 -19.36
CA ASP A 215 3.01 -13.18 -19.04
C ASP A 215 3.89 -12.94 -17.82
N TYR A 216 4.57 -11.79 -17.74
CA TYR A 216 5.28 -11.39 -16.51
C TYR A 216 4.35 -11.30 -15.30
N GLY A 217 3.12 -10.79 -15.51
CA GLY A 217 2.09 -10.74 -14.48
C GLY A 217 1.72 -12.13 -13.95
N ARG A 218 1.43 -13.10 -14.84
CA ARG A 218 1.12 -14.49 -14.46
C ARG A 218 2.28 -15.15 -13.70
N GLN A 219 3.49 -14.98 -14.18
CA GLN A 219 4.69 -15.51 -13.50
C GLN A 219 4.86 -14.88 -12.11
N ARG A 220 4.56 -13.59 -11.97
CA ARG A 220 4.59 -12.91 -10.67
C ARG A 220 3.55 -13.48 -9.72
N VAL A 221 2.30 -13.69 -10.17
CA VAL A 221 1.24 -14.31 -9.37
C VAL A 221 1.67 -15.68 -8.85
N GLN A 222 2.23 -16.52 -9.71
CA GLN A 222 2.71 -17.84 -9.32
C GLN A 222 3.80 -17.78 -8.24
N ARG A 223 4.79 -16.88 -8.40
CA ARG A 223 5.86 -16.70 -7.40
C ARG A 223 5.31 -16.15 -6.08
N GLU A 224 4.35 -15.23 -6.12
CA GLU A 224 3.73 -14.70 -4.91
C GLU A 224 2.94 -15.78 -4.18
N GLN A 225 2.18 -16.62 -4.89
CA GLN A 225 1.48 -17.77 -4.30
C GLN A 225 2.43 -18.80 -3.68
N GLU A 226 3.56 -19.10 -4.35
CA GLU A 226 4.59 -19.99 -3.81
C GLU A 226 5.18 -19.40 -2.53
N LEU A 227 5.52 -18.11 -2.55
CA LEU A 227 6.03 -17.40 -1.38
C LEU A 227 5.04 -17.39 -0.22
N ASP A 228 3.75 -17.19 -0.48
CA ASP A 228 2.73 -17.20 0.56
C ASP A 228 2.57 -18.59 1.21
N ARG A 229 2.67 -19.67 0.43
CA ARG A 229 2.70 -21.04 0.98
C ARG A 229 3.91 -21.25 1.89
N VAL A 230 5.09 -20.79 1.45
CA VAL A 230 6.31 -20.90 2.26
C VAL A 230 6.20 -20.05 3.53
N LEU A 231 5.72 -18.82 3.43
CA LEU A 231 5.49 -17.95 4.59
C LEU A 231 4.54 -18.59 5.60
N ALA A 232 3.42 -19.15 5.13
CA ALA A 232 2.45 -19.82 5.98
C ALA A 232 3.01 -21.04 6.72
N SER A 233 3.96 -21.75 6.12
CA SER A 233 4.59 -22.94 6.74
C SER A 233 5.80 -22.60 7.61
N ALA A 234 6.56 -21.54 7.28
CA ALA A 234 7.85 -21.23 7.88
C ALA A 234 7.80 -20.15 8.95
N VAL A 235 6.77 -19.29 8.95
CA VAL A 235 6.75 -18.05 9.74
C VAL A 235 5.51 -17.99 10.62
N SER A 236 5.73 -17.77 11.90
CA SER A 236 4.68 -17.43 12.85
C SER A 236 4.82 -15.97 13.25
N LEU A 237 3.76 -15.18 13.06
CA LEU A 237 3.68 -13.79 13.51
C LEU A 237 3.04 -13.71 14.89
N HIS A 238 3.52 -12.80 15.70
CA HIS A 238 2.96 -12.55 17.03
C HIS A 238 2.42 -11.10 17.13
N PRO A 239 1.25 -10.90 17.79
CA PRO A 239 0.65 -9.56 17.95
C PRO A 239 1.56 -8.52 18.64
N ALA A 240 2.55 -8.96 19.40
CA ALA A 240 3.58 -8.08 19.98
C ALA A 240 4.60 -7.55 18.95
N GLY A 241 4.43 -7.84 17.65
CA GLY A 241 5.23 -7.28 16.58
C GLY A 241 6.57 -7.98 16.34
N PHE A 242 6.66 -9.28 16.52
CA PHE A 242 7.81 -10.10 16.15
C PHE A 242 7.38 -11.34 15.33
N ALA A 243 8.36 -11.99 14.70
CA ALA A 243 8.15 -13.23 13.98
C ALA A 243 9.05 -14.34 14.51
N ALA A 244 8.59 -15.59 14.42
CA ALA A 244 9.42 -16.78 14.59
C ALA A 244 9.55 -17.50 13.24
N VAL A 245 10.78 -17.80 12.81
CA VAL A 245 11.10 -18.41 11.50
C VAL A 245 11.73 -19.76 11.70
N ASP A 246 11.26 -20.77 10.97
CA ASP A 246 11.86 -22.10 10.96
C ASP A 246 13.12 -22.10 10.06
N PRO A 247 14.33 -22.30 10.62
CA PRO A 247 15.55 -22.33 9.85
C PRO A 247 15.66 -23.51 8.88
N ALA A 248 15.00 -24.63 9.17
CA ALA A 248 15.07 -25.83 8.32
C ALA A 248 14.49 -25.59 6.92
N LEU A 249 13.50 -24.71 6.81
CA LEU A 249 12.88 -24.36 5.53
C LEU A 249 13.77 -23.46 4.67
N LEU A 250 14.62 -22.61 5.29
CA LEU A 250 15.56 -21.75 4.55
C LEU A 250 16.54 -22.52 3.67
N GLY A 251 16.93 -23.73 4.10
CA GLY A 251 17.84 -24.60 3.34
C GLY A 251 17.15 -25.48 2.29
N ARG A 252 15.81 -25.58 2.32
CA ARG A 252 15.03 -26.48 1.45
C ARG A 252 14.37 -25.81 0.27
N ILE A 253 14.25 -24.49 0.29
CA ILE A 253 13.61 -23.70 -0.76
C ILE A 253 14.64 -23.04 -1.67
N ASP A 254 14.20 -22.61 -2.84
CA ASP A 254 15.03 -21.87 -3.78
C ASP A 254 15.67 -20.64 -3.11
N PRO A 255 16.97 -20.37 -3.32
CA PRO A 255 17.68 -19.26 -2.69
C PRO A 255 17.03 -17.89 -2.90
N LYS A 256 16.48 -17.62 -4.09
CA LYS A 256 15.81 -16.35 -4.39
C LYS A 256 14.47 -16.23 -3.65
N LEU A 257 13.76 -17.35 -3.52
CA LEU A 257 12.52 -17.43 -2.74
C LEU A 257 12.81 -17.18 -1.25
N ALA A 258 13.87 -17.80 -0.70
CA ALA A 258 14.34 -17.56 0.67
C ALA A 258 14.72 -16.09 0.90
N GLU A 259 15.43 -15.48 -0.05
CA GLU A 259 15.77 -14.06 0.01
C GLU A 259 14.52 -13.17 0.00
N THR A 260 13.55 -13.47 -0.85
CA THR A 260 12.29 -12.71 -0.90
C THR A 260 11.50 -12.86 0.41
N MET A 261 11.44 -14.07 0.97
CA MET A 261 10.83 -14.34 2.28
C MET A 261 11.51 -13.52 3.39
N LEU A 262 12.83 -13.57 3.50
CA LEU A 262 13.60 -12.82 4.50
C LEU A 262 13.42 -11.32 4.34
N ALA A 263 13.38 -10.81 3.10
CA ALA A 263 13.11 -9.40 2.83
C ALA A 263 11.72 -8.98 3.30
N ARG A 264 10.67 -9.77 3.02
CA ARG A 264 9.30 -9.48 3.49
C ARG A 264 9.21 -9.49 5.01
N ILE A 265 9.81 -10.47 5.67
CA ILE A 265 9.85 -10.53 7.14
C ILE A 265 10.55 -9.29 7.70
N ALA A 266 11.72 -8.93 7.16
CA ALA A 266 12.47 -7.76 7.63
C ALA A 266 11.72 -6.44 7.41
N LEU A 267 11.00 -6.29 6.29
CA LEU A 267 10.16 -5.11 6.03
C LEU A 267 8.95 -5.05 6.99
N CYS A 268 8.31 -6.18 7.21
CA CYS A 268 7.15 -6.30 8.09
C CYS A 268 7.49 -5.98 9.55
N ILE A 269 8.58 -6.58 10.05
CA ILE A 269 9.02 -6.40 11.44
C ILE A 269 9.83 -5.11 11.64
N GLY A 270 10.58 -4.67 10.64
CA GLY A 270 11.42 -3.47 10.72
C GLY A 270 10.72 -2.16 10.41
N GLY A 271 9.56 -2.19 9.74
CA GLY A 271 8.83 -0.98 9.33
C GLY A 271 9.57 -0.10 8.31
N ALA A 272 10.56 -0.65 7.58
CA ALA A 272 11.35 0.13 6.62
C ALA A 272 10.47 0.72 5.50
N ALA A 273 10.79 1.95 5.05
CA ALA A 273 10.02 2.67 4.04
C ALA A 273 10.26 2.16 2.61
N TYR A 274 11.44 1.62 2.35
CA TYR A 274 11.90 1.27 1.01
C TYR A 274 12.28 -0.20 0.90
N PRO A 275 12.18 -0.78 -0.31
CA PRO A 275 12.65 -2.13 -0.58
C PRO A 275 14.12 -2.32 -0.23
N LEU A 276 14.48 -3.52 0.21
CA LEU A 276 15.83 -3.86 0.61
C LEU A 276 16.72 -4.16 -0.61
N ARG A 277 17.99 -3.78 -0.54
CA ARG A 277 18.99 -4.13 -1.56
C ARG A 277 19.24 -5.64 -1.54
N ARG A 278 19.19 -6.27 -2.69
CA ARG A 278 19.32 -7.74 -2.85
C ARG A 278 20.59 -8.28 -2.21
N GLU A 279 21.72 -7.60 -2.38
CA GLU A 279 23.02 -8.03 -1.84
C GLU A 279 23.03 -8.09 -0.31
N ARG A 280 22.25 -7.21 0.36
CA ARG A 280 22.11 -7.25 1.82
C ARG A 280 21.29 -8.45 2.28
N VAL A 281 20.23 -8.77 1.56
CA VAL A 281 19.37 -9.92 1.87
C VAL A 281 20.10 -11.23 1.59
N ALA A 282 20.83 -11.33 0.48
CA ALA A 282 21.65 -12.49 0.16
C ALA A 282 22.74 -12.75 1.23
N ARG A 283 23.41 -11.69 1.70
CA ARG A 283 24.36 -11.79 2.82
C ARG A 283 23.71 -12.26 4.11
N LEU A 284 22.50 -11.77 4.42
CA LEU A 284 21.76 -12.25 5.58
C LEU A 284 21.47 -13.75 5.45
N ARG A 285 20.91 -14.20 4.30
CA ARG A 285 20.62 -15.62 4.05
C ARG A 285 21.85 -16.50 4.22
N ALA A 286 22.96 -16.13 3.56
CA ALA A 286 24.23 -16.86 3.69
C ALA A 286 24.70 -16.94 5.14
N GLY A 287 24.69 -15.81 5.84
CA GLY A 287 25.13 -15.76 7.23
C GLY A 287 24.24 -16.55 8.21
N LEU A 288 22.94 -16.64 7.97
CA LEU A 288 22.02 -17.48 8.76
C LEU A 288 22.23 -18.97 8.49
N ALA A 289 22.63 -19.35 7.25
CA ALA A 289 22.94 -20.73 6.90
C ALA A 289 24.32 -21.19 7.44
N GLU A 290 25.36 -20.34 7.33
CA GLU A 290 26.73 -20.66 7.72
C GLU A 290 26.92 -20.70 9.24
N ARG A 291 26.27 -19.78 9.96
CA ARG A 291 26.41 -19.63 11.42
C ARG A 291 25.05 -19.35 12.06
N PRO A 292 24.20 -20.39 12.14
CA PRO A 292 22.83 -20.27 12.64
C PRO A 292 22.77 -19.89 14.14
N GLU A 293 23.85 -20.09 14.87
CA GLU A 293 23.97 -19.71 16.30
C GLU A 293 24.21 -18.20 16.51
N ARG A 294 24.53 -17.44 15.46
CA ARG A 294 24.84 -16.02 15.58
C ARG A 294 23.66 -15.14 15.16
N ALA A 295 23.35 -14.17 16.00
CA ALA A 295 22.39 -13.13 15.65
C ALA A 295 22.88 -12.28 14.47
N ARG A 296 21.94 -11.84 13.61
CA ARG A 296 22.20 -10.98 12.45
C ARG A 296 21.22 -9.81 12.45
N THR A 297 21.61 -8.72 11.80
CA THR A 297 20.76 -7.54 11.66
C THR A 297 20.50 -7.22 10.19
N LEU A 298 19.25 -6.81 9.89
CA LEU A 298 18.88 -6.28 8.59
C LEU A 298 17.66 -5.36 8.75
N ALA A 299 17.72 -4.16 8.14
CA ALA A 299 16.58 -3.24 8.03
C ALA A 299 15.89 -2.91 9.37
N GLY A 300 16.68 -2.73 10.43
CA GLY A 300 16.16 -2.44 11.76
C GLY A 300 15.52 -3.65 12.46
N CYS A 301 15.85 -4.86 11.98
CA CYS A 301 15.49 -6.12 12.63
C CYS A 301 16.73 -6.87 13.09
N ARG A 302 16.58 -7.64 14.17
CA ARG A 302 17.54 -8.63 14.63
C ARG A 302 16.95 -10.03 14.42
N PHE A 303 17.69 -10.90 13.75
CA PHE A 303 17.41 -12.33 13.61
C PHE A 303 18.21 -13.05 14.69
N VAL A 304 17.54 -13.52 15.73
CA VAL A 304 18.16 -14.07 16.94
C VAL A 304 17.85 -15.55 17.05
N PRO A 305 18.87 -16.43 17.14
CA PRO A 305 18.63 -17.85 17.39
C PRO A 305 17.93 -18.06 18.75
N TRP A 306 16.87 -18.85 18.73
CA TRP A 306 16.12 -19.15 19.95
C TRP A 306 15.34 -20.47 19.82
N ARG A 307 15.65 -21.45 20.68
CA ARG A 307 14.95 -22.76 20.75
C ARG A 307 14.71 -23.41 19.36
N GLY A 308 15.74 -23.50 18.54
CA GLY A 308 15.66 -24.11 17.20
C GLY A 308 14.96 -23.27 16.13
N ARG A 309 14.62 -22.02 16.42
CA ARG A 309 14.05 -21.06 15.48
C ARG A 309 14.88 -19.78 15.42
N PHE A 310 14.60 -18.90 14.44
CA PHE A 310 15.04 -17.52 14.50
C PHE A 310 13.87 -16.66 14.96
N LEU A 311 14.07 -15.91 16.06
CA LEU A 311 13.16 -14.80 16.39
C LEU A 311 13.62 -13.57 15.60
N VAL A 312 12.69 -13.00 14.83
CA VAL A 312 12.93 -11.73 14.12
C VAL A 312 12.22 -10.64 14.92
N ILE A 313 13.03 -9.77 15.51
CA ILE A 313 12.58 -8.75 16.46
C ILE A 313 13.02 -7.37 15.98
N ARG A 314 12.34 -6.34 16.43
CA ARG A 314 12.76 -4.95 16.17
C ARG A 314 14.13 -4.67 16.77
N GLU A 315 14.99 -3.98 16.06
CA GLU A 315 16.25 -3.45 16.58
C GLU A 315 15.96 -2.13 17.31
N LEU A 316 16.21 -2.07 18.62
CA LEU A 316 15.87 -0.92 19.45
C LEU A 316 16.55 0.37 18.97
N ALA A 317 17.80 0.27 18.51
CA ALA A 317 18.55 1.42 17.96
C ALA A 317 17.95 2.01 16.68
N ALA A 318 17.11 1.23 15.96
CA ALA A 318 16.43 1.67 14.75
C ALA A 318 14.96 2.04 14.99
N ALA A 319 14.49 2.00 16.23
CA ALA A 319 13.12 2.30 16.62
C ALA A 319 12.83 3.81 16.51
N SER A 320 11.59 4.16 16.20
CA SER A 320 11.13 5.55 16.28
C SER A 320 11.23 6.07 17.72
N PRO A 321 11.48 7.37 17.92
CA PRO A 321 11.45 7.95 19.25
C PRO A 321 10.04 7.81 19.86
N PRO A 322 9.93 7.84 21.21
CA PRO A 322 8.65 7.90 21.88
C PRO A 322 7.82 9.09 21.38
N SER A 323 6.51 8.88 21.23
CA SER A 323 5.60 9.86 20.66
C SER A 323 4.35 10.01 21.53
N PRO A 324 3.80 11.24 21.65
CA PRO A 324 2.50 11.41 22.29
C PRO A 324 1.43 10.49 21.70
N VAL A 325 0.56 9.97 22.55
CA VAL A 325 -0.54 9.10 22.13
C VAL A 325 -1.60 9.95 21.43
N ALA A 326 -1.84 9.66 20.15
CA ALA A 326 -2.89 10.29 19.37
C ALA A 326 -3.75 9.23 18.68
N ALA A 327 -5.05 9.50 18.60
CA ALA A 327 -6.00 8.64 17.93
C ALA A 327 -5.65 8.43 16.46
N GLY A 328 -5.70 7.20 15.99
CA GLY A 328 -5.44 6.86 14.59
C GLY A 328 -3.97 7.00 14.17
N CYS A 329 -3.05 7.36 15.08
CA CYS A 329 -1.65 7.44 14.73
C CYS A 329 -1.04 6.04 14.53
N LEU A 330 -0.11 5.95 13.57
CA LEU A 330 0.70 4.78 13.32
C LEU A 330 2.12 5.04 13.84
N TRP A 331 2.44 4.49 15.01
CA TRP A 331 3.75 4.66 15.62
C TRP A 331 4.75 3.59 15.15
N ASP A 332 6.01 3.99 14.99
CA ASP A 332 7.13 3.16 14.47
C ASP A 332 6.77 2.41 13.16
N ARG A 333 5.77 2.91 12.39
CA ARG A 333 5.25 2.29 11.17
C ARG A 333 4.74 0.85 11.37
N ARG A 334 4.39 0.50 12.60
CA ARG A 334 4.08 -0.88 13.01
C ARG A 334 2.90 -1.00 13.97
N PHE A 335 2.61 0.02 14.75
CA PHE A 335 1.55 -0.04 15.76
C PHE A 335 0.54 1.07 15.56
N ALA A 336 -0.70 0.67 15.30
CA ALA A 336 -1.83 1.60 15.26
C ALA A 336 -2.35 1.80 16.70
N VAL A 337 -2.68 3.04 17.02
CA VAL A 337 -3.28 3.43 18.29
C VAL A 337 -4.75 3.69 18.07
N THR A 338 -5.62 2.88 18.69
CA THR A 338 -7.06 3.16 18.71
C THR A 338 -7.37 4.16 19.82
N ALA A 339 -8.21 5.14 19.51
CA ALA A 339 -8.49 6.23 20.44
C ALA A 339 -9.11 5.74 21.75
N PRO A 340 -8.64 6.26 22.88
CA PRO A 340 -9.52 6.44 24.03
C PRO A 340 -10.49 7.61 23.75
N PRO A 341 -11.67 7.59 24.33
CA PRO A 341 -12.65 8.67 24.15
C PRO A 341 -12.17 10.05 24.70
N THR A 342 -11.05 10.08 25.41
CA THR A 342 -10.51 11.28 26.05
C THR A 342 -9.04 11.50 25.71
N PRO A 343 -8.60 12.73 25.38
CA PRO A 343 -7.18 13.04 25.25
C PRO A 343 -6.39 12.64 26.51
N MET A 344 -5.22 12.05 26.33
CA MET A 344 -4.33 11.58 27.42
C MET A 344 -3.06 12.46 27.46
N PRO A 345 -3.15 13.69 27.99
CA PRO A 345 -1.99 14.58 28.03
C PRO A 345 -0.88 13.99 28.90
N GLY A 346 0.37 14.12 28.46
CA GLY A 346 1.54 13.61 29.17
C GLY A 346 1.80 12.12 29.02
N ILE A 347 0.95 11.36 28.26
CA ILE A 347 1.22 9.96 27.96
C ILE A 347 1.92 9.83 26.61
N VAL A 348 3.00 9.04 26.57
CA VAL A 348 3.75 8.73 25.35
C VAL A 348 3.77 7.22 25.12
N LEU A 349 3.75 6.84 23.86
CA LEU A 349 3.98 5.48 23.39
C LEU A 349 5.47 5.34 23.03
N GLY A 350 6.13 4.35 23.56
CA GLY A 350 7.52 4.01 23.28
C GLY A 350 7.78 2.53 23.56
N TYR A 351 9.00 2.06 23.26
CA TYR A 351 9.42 0.71 23.65
C TYR A 351 9.91 0.68 25.09
N LEU A 352 9.73 -0.45 25.77
CA LEU A 352 10.21 -0.62 27.16
C LEU A 352 11.69 -0.25 27.31
N GLY A 353 12.57 -0.74 26.45
CA GLY A 353 14.01 -0.47 26.52
C GLY A 353 14.43 0.95 26.17
N GLN A 354 13.57 1.80 25.61
CA GLN A 354 13.91 3.21 25.34
C GLN A 354 13.97 4.05 26.62
N PHE A 355 13.34 3.62 27.70
CA PHE A 355 13.27 4.35 28.96
C PHE A 355 14.21 3.80 30.05
N GLU A 356 14.74 2.58 29.88
CA GLU A 356 15.72 1.98 30.78
C GLU A 356 17.07 2.73 30.76
N THR A 357 17.43 3.33 29.62
CA THR A 357 18.70 4.05 29.42
C THR A 357 18.71 5.46 30.00
N THR A 358 17.59 6.02 30.44
CA THR A 358 17.48 7.40 30.91
C THR A 358 17.63 7.55 32.44
N GLY A 359 18.07 6.51 33.16
CA GLY A 359 18.28 6.57 34.60
C GLY A 359 17.00 6.72 35.43
N ARG A 360 15.85 6.67 34.80
CA ARG A 360 14.55 6.57 35.48
C ARG A 360 14.30 5.10 35.80
N GLU A 361 14.85 4.61 36.92
CA GLU A 361 14.55 3.31 37.52
C GLU A 361 13.06 3.19 37.90
N ARG A 362 12.17 3.08 36.92
CA ARG A 362 10.75 2.90 37.15
C ARG A 362 10.18 1.89 36.15
N GLY A 363 10.96 0.82 35.90
CA GLY A 363 10.50 -0.41 35.31
C GLY A 363 9.53 -1.16 36.24
N PHE A 364 9.29 -2.40 35.97
CA PHE A 364 8.50 -3.28 36.82
C PHE A 364 9.19 -3.41 38.20
N ALA A 365 8.44 -3.27 39.28
CA ALA A 365 8.90 -3.67 40.63
C ALA A 365 9.24 -5.18 40.64
N GLU A 366 8.45 -5.97 39.90
CA GLU A 366 8.72 -7.35 39.48
C GLU A 366 8.26 -7.51 38.03
N PRO A 367 9.08 -8.14 37.14
CA PRO A 367 8.63 -8.40 35.78
C PRO A 367 7.41 -9.35 35.82
N PRO A 368 6.32 -9.00 35.10
CA PRO A 368 5.14 -9.86 35.10
C PRO A 368 5.47 -11.23 34.51
N GLU A 369 4.83 -12.27 35.02
CA GLU A 369 4.88 -13.61 34.43
C GLU A 369 4.29 -13.53 33.02
N SER A 370 5.08 -13.94 32.04
CA SER A 370 4.68 -13.91 30.65
C SER A 370 5.35 -15.04 29.89
N ASP A 371 4.61 -15.67 28.97
CA ASP A 371 5.13 -16.67 28.04
C ASP A 371 6.10 -16.10 27.00
N LEU A 372 6.20 -14.77 26.91
CA LEU A 372 7.09 -14.10 25.95
C LEU A 372 8.55 -14.25 26.40
N PRO A 373 9.47 -14.56 25.46
CA PRO A 373 10.90 -14.58 25.75
C PRO A 373 11.38 -13.23 26.28
N ARG A 374 12.13 -13.21 27.37
CA ARG A 374 12.65 -11.97 27.98
C ARG A 374 13.44 -11.09 27.02
N LEU A 375 14.09 -11.69 26.01
CA LEU A 375 14.84 -10.95 25.00
C LEU A 375 13.95 -10.00 24.15
N LEU A 376 12.60 -10.18 24.16
CA LEU A 376 11.63 -9.33 23.50
C LEU A 376 11.24 -8.09 24.33
N TYR A 377 11.39 -8.14 25.64
CA TYR A 377 10.90 -7.09 26.55
C TYR A 377 11.36 -5.68 26.14
N PRO A 378 12.64 -5.45 25.80
CA PRO A 378 13.07 -4.11 25.40
C PRO A 378 12.37 -3.55 24.15
N VAL A 379 11.80 -4.41 23.30
CA VAL A 379 11.16 -4.00 22.03
C VAL A 379 9.63 -4.18 22.04
N LEU A 380 9.04 -4.33 23.22
CA LEU A 380 7.59 -4.33 23.39
C LEU A 380 7.07 -2.91 23.53
N PRO A 381 5.97 -2.53 22.84
CA PRO A 381 5.36 -1.22 23.00
C PRO A 381 4.77 -1.07 24.40
N ALA A 382 4.95 0.10 24.98
CA ALA A 382 4.49 0.44 26.30
C ALA A 382 4.05 1.90 26.39
N LEU A 383 3.16 2.19 27.31
CA LEU A 383 2.67 3.53 27.61
C LEU A 383 3.42 4.07 28.84
N TRP A 384 3.93 5.29 28.69
CA TRP A 384 4.73 5.97 29.68
C TRP A 384 4.13 7.34 30.02
N GLY A 385 4.28 7.75 31.28
CA GLY A 385 3.83 9.06 31.77
C GLY A 385 4.39 9.30 33.18
N GLU A 386 3.88 10.30 33.90
CA GLU A 386 4.24 10.46 35.30
C GLU A 386 3.33 9.58 36.19
N PRO A 387 3.88 8.74 37.05
CA PRO A 387 5.28 8.63 37.51
C PRO A 387 6.09 7.46 36.88
N GLY A 388 6.00 7.17 35.58
CA GLY A 388 6.80 6.15 34.91
C GLY A 388 5.99 5.23 34.01
N LEU A 389 6.26 3.90 34.01
CA LEU A 389 5.53 2.92 33.21
C LEU A 389 4.06 2.86 33.63
N ILE A 390 3.16 3.08 32.69
CA ILE A 390 1.70 3.04 32.90
C ILE A 390 1.14 1.69 32.49
N ALA A 391 1.53 1.19 31.30
CA ALA A 391 1.10 -0.09 30.81
C ALA A 391 2.12 -0.71 29.84
N ALA A 392 2.21 -2.03 29.87
CA ALA A 392 2.86 -2.88 28.88
C ALA A 392 1.85 -3.97 28.47
N PRO A 393 0.94 -3.67 27.52
CA PRO A 393 -0.22 -4.52 27.25
C PRO A 393 0.14 -5.97 26.87
N HIS A 394 1.23 -6.15 26.12
CA HIS A 394 1.70 -7.48 25.70
C HIS A 394 2.31 -8.33 26.84
N LEU A 395 2.54 -7.71 28.01
CA LEU A 395 2.96 -8.40 29.23
C LEU A 395 1.83 -8.48 30.25
N GLY A 396 0.61 -8.03 29.91
CA GLY A 396 -0.51 -7.98 30.85
C GLY A 396 -0.31 -6.98 32.00
N TYR A 397 0.66 -6.07 31.88
CA TYR A 397 0.94 -5.09 32.94
C TYR A 397 0.09 -3.82 32.72
N PHE A 398 -0.66 -3.48 33.77
CA PHE A 398 -1.45 -2.24 33.83
C PHE A 398 -1.37 -1.66 35.23
N ARG A 399 -1.03 -0.38 35.33
CA ARG A 399 -1.05 0.31 36.63
C ARG A 399 -2.50 0.48 37.11
N ALA A 400 -2.78 0.20 38.38
CA ALA A 400 -4.16 0.12 38.94
C ALA A 400 -5.03 1.38 38.74
N ALA A 401 -4.43 2.55 38.53
CA ALA A 401 -5.16 3.81 38.32
C ALA A 401 -5.50 4.12 36.84
N ALA A 402 -5.06 3.28 35.89
CA ALA A 402 -5.23 3.55 34.46
C ALA A 402 -6.63 3.12 33.99
N LYS A 403 -7.60 4.03 34.05
CA LYS A 403 -8.94 3.86 33.47
C LYS A 403 -8.90 4.27 31.99
N ALA A 404 -9.41 3.42 31.08
CA ALA A 404 -9.56 3.70 29.66
C ALA A 404 -8.23 3.99 28.89
N LEU A 405 -7.30 3.04 28.87
CA LEU A 405 -6.10 3.13 28.04
C LEU A 405 -6.38 2.86 26.56
N PRO A 406 -5.60 3.46 25.63
CA PRO A 406 -5.72 3.17 24.22
C PRO A 406 -5.30 1.72 23.93
N THR A 407 -5.95 1.09 22.99
CA THR A 407 -5.50 -0.19 22.45
C THR A 407 -4.36 0.03 21.46
N ILE A 408 -3.27 -0.69 21.64
CA ILE A 408 -2.14 -0.69 20.73
C ILE A 408 -2.21 -1.97 19.91
N VAL A 409 -2.45 -1.83 18.60
CA VAL A 409 -2.60 -2.96 17.68
C VAL A 409 -1.40 -3.01 16.75
N TRP A 410 -0.80 -4.18 16.61
CA TRP A 410 0.24 -4.37 15.61
C TRP A 410 -0.37 -4.31 14.20
N HIS A 411 0.01 -3.28 13.46
CA HIS A 411 -0.49 -2.98 12.12
C HIS A 411 0.68 -2.47 11.25
N PRO A 412 1.53 -3.38 10.75
CA PRO A 412 2.71 -2.99 9.98
C PRO A 412 2.32 -2.40 8.62
N VAL A 413 2.98 -1.30 8.20
CA VAL A 413 2.78 -0.71 6.86
C VAL A 413 3.16 -1.65 5.73
N ASN A 414 4.02 -2.64 6.00
CA ASN A 414 4.38 -3.70 5.07
C ASN A 414 3.88 -5.03 5.65
N PRO A 415 2.66 -5.48 5.34
CA PRO A 415 2.19 -6.78 5.80
C PRO A 415 3.07 -7.89 5.22
N LEU A 416 3.19 -9.01 5.94
CA LEU A 416 4.01 -10.15 5.54
C LEU A 416 3.50 -10.77 4.23
N SER A 417 2.20 -10.90 4.08
CA SER A 417 1.50 -11.30 2.86
C SER A 417 0.55 -10.17 2.45
N PRO A 418 1.02 -9.21 1.64
CA PRO A 418 0.13 -8.22 1.03
C PRO A 418 -0.79 -8.89 0.02
N ILE A 419 -1.83 -8.18 -0.42
CA ILE A 419 -2.65 -8.68 -1.52
C ILE A 419 -1.77 -9.03 -2.72
N GLY A 420 -1.98 -10.21 -3.29
CA GLY A 420 -1.21 -10.71 -4.41
C GLY A 420 -1.35 -9.82 -5.66
N PHE A 421 -0.39 -9.93 -6.59
CA PHE A 421 -0.46 -9.24 -7.86
C PHE A 421 -1.66 -9.74 -8.67
N THR A 422 -2.50 -8.83 -9.14
CA THR A 422 -3.73 -9.16 -9.89
C THR A 422 -3.52 -8.84 -11.36
N VAL A 423 -3.74 -9.84 -12.21
CA VAL A 423 -3.71 -9.74 -13.68
C VAL A 423 -5.15 -9.74 -14.19
N VAL A 424 -5.42 -8.92 -15.20
CA VAL A 424 -6.71 -8.90 -15.93
C VAL A 424 -6.50 -9.44 -17.34
#